data_effbc0e77e4b8ebc014286847ed68b52
#
_entry.id   effbc0e77e4b8ebc014286847ed68b52
#
_cell.length_a   1.000
_cell.length_b   1.000
_cell.length_c   1.000
_cell.angle_alpha   90.00
_cell.angle_beta   90.00
_cell.angle_gamma   90.00
#
_symmetry.space_group_name_H-M   'P 1'
#
loop_
_entity.id
_entity.type
_entity.pdbx_description
1 polymer ?
#
loop_
_entity_poly.entity_id
_entity_poly.type
_entity_poly.pdbx_seq_one_letter_code
_entity_poly.pdbx_strand_id
1 'polypeptide(L)'
;EKYEGVLSCDEEGRNALDAIFPVESSHFGTLPESGYFYSEFYHCFYNEGSSKEDAVAFLPKYTAEVYANSDGFDGTSFHFGNYFAQQNEDGSHTEEGIDFLWASFTNSEASMVQTNEVFESNMRSILFPQFTEFATCRDDVTDIYHGWTFYNSEQKDFMPDFSSY
;
A
#
# COMPACT_ATOMS: atom_id res chain seq x y z
N GLU A 1 -8.91 33.16 -8.49
CA GLU A 1 -7.60 32.48 -8.42
C GLU A 1 -7.38 31.60 -9.64
N LYS A 2 -6.10 31.26 -9.97
CA LYS A 2 -5.72 30.69 -11.28
C LYS A 2 -6.40 29.34 -11.64
N TYR A 3 -6.88 28.60 -10.65
CA TYR A 3 -7.49 27.28 -10.83
C TYR A 3 -8.94 27.22 -10.32
N GLU A 4 -9.52 28.34 -9.98
CA GLU A 4 -10.91 28.41 -9.52
C GLU A 4 -11.85 27.96 -10.65
N GLY A 5 -12.68 26.95 -10.38
CA GLY A 5 -13.55 26.31 -11.35
C GLY A 5 -12.94 25.20 -12.21
N VAL A 6 -11.63 24.90 -12.07
CA VAL A 6 -10.97 23.77 -12.74
C VAL A 6 -10.92 22.52 -11.86
N LEU A 7 -10.76 22.72 -10.55
CA LEU A 7 -10.73 21.65 -9.56
C LEU A 7 -11.70 21.99 -8.42
N SER A 8 -12.54 21.03 -8.08
CA SER A 8 -13.35 21.04 -6.87
C SER A 8 -13.01 19.79 -6.08
N CYS A 9 -12.56 19.97 -4.84
CA CYS A 9 -12.33 18.89 -3.91
C CYS A 9 -13.43 18.92 -2.85
N ASP A 10 -14.01 17.76 -2.58
CA ASP A 10 -14.91 17.58 -1.45
C ASP A 10 -14.11 17.60 -0.15
N GLU A 11 -14.38 18.58 0.69
CA GLU A 11 -13.68 18.71 1.98
C GLU A 11 -14.21 17.69 3.00
N GLU A 12 -15.44 17.23 2.86
CA GLU A 12 -16.04 16.22 3.75
C GLU A 12 -15.54 14.81 3.45
N GLY A 13 -15.07 14.55 2.21
CA GLY A 13 -14.51 13.26 1.78
C GLY A 13 -12.99 13.13 1.98
N ARG A 14 -12.34 14.02 2.74
CA ARG A 14 -10.90 13.92 2.99
C ARG A 14 -10.61 12.99 4.17
N ASN A 15 -9.88 11.93 3.88
CA ASN A 15 -9.36 11.04 4.91
C ASN A 15 -7.90 11.35 5.19
N ALA A 16 -7.58 11.53 6.47
CA ALA A 16 -6.19 11.67 6.92
C ALA A 16 -5.69 10.29 7.37
N LEU A 17 -4.61 9.82 6.73
CA LEU A 17 -4.01 8.54 7.03
C LEU A 17 -2.53 8.73 7.39
N ASP A 18 -2.08 8.03 8.43
CA ASP A 18 -0.66 7.89 8.73
C ASP A 18 -0.10 6.72 7.92
N ALA A 19 0.89 6.95 7.08
CA ALA A 19 1.46 5.91 6.24
C ALA A 19 2.84 5.45 6.73
N ILE A 20 3.08 4.13 6.72
CA ILE A 20 4.38 3.51 6.99
C ILE A 20 4.75 2.64 5.79
N PHE A 21 5.92 2.90 5.20
CA PHE A 21 6.50 2.15 4.08
C PHE A 21 7.80 1.48 4.54
N PRO A 22 7.77 0.19 4.91
CA PRO A 22 8.95 -0.51 5.46
C PRO A 22 9.97 -0.94 4.40
N VAL A 23 9.58 -0.98 3.12
CA VAL A 23 10.43 -1.36 1.99
C VAL A 23 10.51 -0.19 1.01
N GLU A 24 11.72 0.19 0.62
CA GLU A 24 11.93 1.22 -0.39
C GLU A 24 11.52 0.70 -1.77
N SER A 25 10.77 1.52 -2.53
CA SER A 25 10.27 1.16 -3.86
C SER A 25 11.35 0.79 -4.87
N SER A 26 12.58 1.32 -4.69
CA SER A 26 13.74 1.02 -5.55
C SER A 26 14.47 -0.26 -5.19
N HIS A 27 14.13 -0.92 -4.08
CA HIS A 27 14.88 -2.09 -3.61
C HIS A 27 14.74 -3.31 -4.55
N PHE A 28 13.56 -3.55 -5.08
CA PHE A 28 13.27 -4.67 -5.99
C PHE A 28 13.11 -4.26 -7.45
N GLY A 29 13.77 -3.19 -7.84
CA GLY A 29 13.73 -2.66 -9.20
C GLY A 29 13.28 -1.21 -9.25
N THR A 30 13.09 -0.69 -10.45
CA THR A 30 12.68 0.69 -10.68
C THR A 30 11.31 0.75 -11.37
N LEU A 31 10.56 1.80 -11.08
CA LEU A 31 9.36 2.10 -11.85
C LEU A 31 9.72 2.36 -13.32
N PRO A 32 8.81 2.10 -14.28
CA PRO A 32 9.00 2.47 -15.67
C PRO A 32 9.30 3.95 -15.84
N GLU A 33 9.91 4.35 -16.95
CA GLU A 33 10.15 5.77 -17.27
C GLU A 33 8.85 6.60 -17.33
N SER A 34 7.71 5.96 -17.61
CA SER A 34 6.39 6.58 -17.54
C SER A 34 5.97 7.00 -16.13
N GLY A 35 6.64 6.50 -15.09
CA GLY A 35 6.24 6.66 -13.70
C GLY A 35 5.01 5.85 -13.29
N TYR A 36 4.54 4.94 -14.15
CA TYR A 36 3.38 4.10 -13.89
C TYR A 36 3.65 3.13 -12.73
N PHE A 37 2.63 2.89 -11.93
CA PHE A 37 2.58 1.81 -10.94
C PHE A 37 1.19 1.16 -10.89
N TYR A 38 1.15 -0.10 -10.46
CA TYR A 38 -0.04 -0.85 -10.14
C TYR A 38 -0.12 -1.06 -8.64
N SER A 39 -1.30 -0.95 -8.05
CA SER A 39 -1.47 -1.12 -6.62
C SER A 39 -2.77 -1.83 -6.25
N GLU A 40 -2.71 -2.59 -5.16
CA GLU A 40 -3.83 -3.26 -4.51
C GLU A 40 -3.94 -2.80 -3.06
N PHE A 41 -5.14 -2.42 -2.64
CA PHE A 41 -5.44 -1.98 -1.28
C PHE A 41 -6.45 -2.91 -0.65
N TYR A 42 -6.13 -3.43 0.52
CA TYR A 42 -6.97 -4.30 1.32
C TYR A 42 -7.50 -3.53 2.52
N HIS A 43 -8.81 -3.58 2.75
CA HIS A 43 -9.48 -2.96 3.88
C HIS A 43 -9.40 -3.88 5.09
N CYS A 44 -8.71 -3.45 6.14
CA CYS A 44 -8.40 -4.25 7.30
C CYS A 44 -8.97 -3.66 8.60
N PHE A 45 -9.29 -4.55 9.53
CA PHE A 45 -9.90 -4.24 10.82
C PHE A 45 -9.11 -4.92 11.91
N TYR A 46 -8.96 -4.25 13.06
CA TYR A 46 -8.37 -4.89 14.24
C TYR A 46 -9.34 -5.90 14.84
N ASN A 47 -8.79 -6.99 15.31
CA ASN A 47 -9.53 -7.93 16.15
C ASN A 47 -9.79 -7.30 17.52
N GLU A 48 -10.77 -7.85 18.26
CA GLU A 48 -11.10 -7.38 19.60
C GLU A 48 -9.86 -7.36 20.52
N GLY A 49 -9.54 -6.19 21.05
CA GLY A 49 -8.38 -5.97 21.92
C GLY A 49 -7.05 -5.71 21.21
N SER A 50 -7.04 -5.69 19.87
CA SER A 50 -5.87 -5.35 19.05
C SER A 50 -5.92 -3.89 18.60
N SER A 51 -4.79 -3.38 18.11
CA SER A 51 -4.60 -1.96 17.83
C SER A 51 -3.56 -1.72 16.73
N LYS A 52 -3.34 -0.44 16.38
CA LYS A 52 -2.27 0.01 15.47
C LYS A 52 -0.88 -0.48 15.92
N GLU A 53 -0.63 -0.54 17.21
CA GLU A 53 0.63 -0.96 17.80
C GLU A 53 0.95 -2.43 17.43
N ASP A 54 -0.05 -3.31 17.41
CA ASP A 54 0.11 -4.71 17.01
C ASP A 54 0.43 -4.82 15.52
N ALA A 55 -0.28 -4.05 14.68
CA ALA A 55 -0.01 -3.98 13.26
C ALA A 55 1.42 -3.47 12.99
N VAL A 56 1.84 -2.39 13.65
CA VAL A 56 3.20 -1.84 13.53
C VAL A 56 4.25 -2.84 14.01
N ALA A 57 4.00 -3.60 15.09
CA ALA A 57 4.91 -4.63 15.59
C ALA A 57 5.04 -5.82 14.62
N PHE A 58 4.06 -6.06 13.77
CA PHE A 58 4.11 -7.10 12.74
C PHE A 58 4.97 -6.71 11.52
N LEU A 59 5.08 -5.41 11.17
CA LEU A 59 5.78 -4.95 9.96
C LEU A 59 7.23 -5.44 9.84
N PRO A 60 8.07 -5.45 10.89
CA PRO A 60 9.43 -5.98 10.80
C PRO A 60 9.48 -7.48 10.42
N LYS A 61 8.51 -8.26 10.87
CA LYS A 61 8.42 -9.70 10.53
C LYS A 61 8.06 -9.89 9.06
N TYR A 62 7.06 -9.16 8.60
CA TYR A 62 6.67 -9.18 7.18
C TYR A 62 7.83 -8.75 6.29
N THR A 63 8.49 -7.64 6.64
CA THR A 63 9.65 -7.11 5.91
C THR A 63 10.80 -8.12 5.85
N ALA A 64 11.08 -8.84 6.95
CA ALA A 64 12.11 -9.86 6.98
C ALA A 64 11.80 -11.02 6.02
N GLU A 65 10.55 -11.45 5.93
CA GLU A 65 10.13 -12.50 4.98
C GLU A 65 10.20 -12.01 3.53
N VAL A 66 9.85 -10.74 3.25
CA VAL A 66 10.03 -10.15 1.91
C VAL A 66 11.50 -10.19 1.50
N TYR A 67 12.42 -9.78 2.37
CA TYR A 67 13.86 -9.83 2.08
C TYR A 67 14.42 -11.26 2.00
N ALA A 68 13.89 -12.19 2.78
CA ALA A 68 14.28 -13.60 2.69
C ALA A 68 13.88 -14.26 1.36
N ASN A 69 12.87 -13.71 0.69
CA ASN A 69 12.36 -14.16 -0.61
C ASN A 69 12.69 -13.17 -1.75
N SER A 70 13.73 -12.35 -1.60
CA SER A 70 14.09 -11.24 -2.49
C SER A 70 14.14 -11.61 -3.98
N ASP A 71 14.65 -12.79 -4.31
CA ASP A 71 14.75 -13.28 -5.70
C ASP A 71 13.37 -13.34 -6.40
N GLY A 72 12.31 -13.63 -5.63
CA GLY A 72 10.94 -13.68 -6.14
C GLY A 72 10.32 -12.29 -6.38
N PHE A 73 10.87 -11.26 -5.76
CA PHE A 73 10.44 -9.87 -5.91
C PHE A 73 11.30 -9.07 -6.90
N ASP A 74 12.43 -9.61 -7.35
CA ASP A 74 13.36 -8.90 -8.23
C ASP A 74 12.69 -8.43 -9.54
N GLY A 75 12.99 -7.20 -9.93
CA GLY A 75 12.45 -6.55 -11.13
C GLY A 75 10.99 -6.07 -11.02
N THR A 76 10.30 -6.30 -9.90
CA THR A 76 8.88 -5.95 -9.74
C THR A 76 8.65 -4.53 -9.22
N SER A 77 9.68 -3.86 -8.69
CA SER A 77 9.58 -2.62 -7.91
C SER A 77 8.63 -2.75 -6.69
N PHE A 78 8.49 -3.97 -6.16
CA PHE A 78 7.59 -4.22 -5.06
C PHE A 78 7.94 -3.39 -3.84
N HIS A 79 6.94 -2.75 -3.31
CA HIS A 79 6.94 -2.19 -1.96
C HIS A 79 5.53 -2.27 -1.40
N PHE A 80 5.42 -2.11 -0.10
CA PHE A 80 4.12 -2.10 0.55
C PHE A 80 4.05 -0.98 1.56
N GLY A 81 2.85 -0.55 1.87
CA GLY A 81 2.56 0.46 2.86
C GLY A 81 1.32 0.11 3.67
N ASN A 82 1.33 0.54 4.92
CA ASN A 82 0.17 0.49 5.78
C ASN A 82 -0.30 1.91 6.04
N TYR A 83 -1.55 2.17 5.73
CA TYR A 83 -2.20 3.47 5.92
C TYR A 83 -3.17 3.33 7.09
N PHE A 84 -2.84 3.94 8.21
CA PHE A 84 -3.63 3.90 9.43
C PHE A 84 -4.58 5.08 9.47
N ALA A 85 -5.86 4.81 9.66
CA ALA A 85 -6.86 5.86 9.84
C ALA A 85 -6.51 6.70 11.07
N GLN A 86 -6.47 8.03 10.91
CA GLN A 86 -6.33 8.92 12.03
C GLN A 86 -7.64 8.94 12.81
N GLN A 87 -7.53 8.81 14.13
CA GLN A 87 -8.66 8.96 15.02
C GLN A 87 -8.94 10.45 15.27
N ASN A 88 -10.21 10.80 15.27
CA ASN A 88 -10.67 12.09 15.74
C ASN A 88 -10.43 12.22 17.25
N GLU A 89 -10.57 13.43 17.81
CA GLU A 89 -10.41 13.68 19.25
C GLU A 89 -11.39 12.86 20.12
N ASP A 90 -12.52 12.45 19.57
CA ASP A 90 -13.53 11.61 20.23
C ASP A 90 -13.27 10.09 20.08
N GLY A 91 -12.17 9.71 19.40
CA GLY A 91 -11.79 8.32 19.14
C GLY A 91 -12.51 7.66 17.95
N SER A 92 -13.39 8.40 17.25
CA SER A 92 -13.97 7.90 15.99
C SER A 92 -12.97 7.96 14.85
N HIS A 93 -13.13 7.06 13.88
CA HIS A 93 -12.31 7.07 12.66
C HIS A 93 -12.88 8.07 11.64
N THR A 94 -12.01 8.63 10.81
CA THR A 94 -12.39 9.53 9.73
C THR A 94 -13.10 8.79 8.58
N GLU A 95 -12.93 7.47 8.48
CA GLU A 95 -13.64 6.59 7.56
C GLU A 95 -14.47 5.56 8.31
N GLU A 96 -15.78 5.45 8.02
CA GLU A 96 -16.64 4.45 8.64
C GLU A 96 -16.15 3.04 8.29
N GLY A 97 -15.70 2.32 9.31
CA GLY A 97 -15.50 0.88 9.26
C GLY A 97 -14.20 0.39 8.64
N ILE A 98 -13.12 1.20 8.61
CA ILE A 98 -11.77 0.75 8.24
C ILE A 98 -10.78 1.22 9.30
N ASP A 99 -10.02 0.29 9.90
CA ASP A 99 -8.97 0.64 10.86
C ASP A 99 -7.65 0.97 10.16
N PHE A 100 -7.33 0.21 9.10
CA PHE A 100 -6.18 0.51 8.24
C PHE A 100 -6.31 -0.12 6.85
N LEU A 101 -5.54 0.43 5.90
CA LEU A 101 -5.36 -0.16 4.59
C LEU A 101 -3.98 -0.82 4.52
N TRP A 102 -3.95 -2.06 4.05
CA TRP A 102 -2.73 -2.72 3.61
C TRP A 102 -2.61 -2.54 2.12
N ALA A 103 -1.54 -1.89 1.65
CA ALA A 103 -1.35 -1.60 0.23
C ALA A 103 -0.07 -2.22 -0.30
N SER A 104 -0.17 -2.85 -1.46
CA SER A 104 0.94 -3.39 -2.23
C SER A 104 1.09 -2.62 -3.54
N PHE A 105 2.32 -2.37 -3.95
CA PHE A 105 2.65 -1.60 -5.15
C PHE A 105 3.69 -2.34 -5.97
N THR A 106 3.53 -2.30 -7.30
CA THR A 106 4.47 -2.86 -8.26
C THR A 106 4.52 -2.01 -9.54
N ASN A 107 5.48 -2.29 -10.41
CA ASN A 107 5.63 -1.60 -11.68
C ASN A 107 4.64 -2.08 -12.78
N SER A 108 3.84 -3.11 -12.52
CA SER A 108 2.83 -3.64 -13.45
C SER A 108 1.89 -4.62 -12.75
N GLU A 109 0.73 -4.88 -13.35
CA GLU A 109 -0.18 -5.94 -12.93
C GLU A 109 0.49 -7.33 -12.95
N ALA A 110 1.29 -7.63 -13.98
CA ALA A 110 2.01 -8.90 -14.08
C ALA A 110 3.00 -9.08 -12.91
N SER A 111 3.65 -8.00 -12.49
CA SER A 111 4.52 -8.00 -11.31
C SER A 111 3.73 -8.20 -10.02
N MET A 112 2.51 -7.68 -9.92
CA MET A 112 1.64 -7.93 -8.77
C MET A 112 1.25 -9.41 -8.69
N VAL A 113 0.88 -10.02 -9.82
CA VAL A 113 0.60 -11.47 -9.86
C VAL A 113 1.83 -12.27 -9.40
N GLN A 114 3.04 -11.92 -9.88
CA GLN A 114 4.28 -12.57 -9.45
C GLN A 114 4.50 -12.43 -7.94
N THR A 115 4.35 -11.25 -7.38
CA THR A 115 4.55 -11.03 -5.93
C THR A 115 3.51 -11.74 -5.08
N ASN A 116 2.26 -11.81 -5.54
CA ASN A 116 1.20 -12.56 -4.88
C ASN A 116 1.50 -14.08 -4.91
N GLU A 117 2.03 -14.62 -6.01
CA GLU A 117 2.47 -16.02 -6.07
C GLU A 117 3.61 -16.34 -5.09
N VAL A 118 4.58 -15.42 -4.93
CA VAL A 118 5.66 -15.55 -3.93
C VAL A 118 5.08 -15.56 -2.52
N PHE A 119 4.17 -14.63 -2.22
CA PHE A 119 3.51 -14.58 -0.92
C PHE A 119 2.77 -15.89 -0.63
N GLU A 120 1.91 -16.34 -1.53
CA GLU A 120 1.10 -17.56 -1.35
C GLU A 120 1.97 -18.80 -1.17
N SER A 121 3.05 -18.93 -1.95
CA SER A 121 3.88 -20.14 -1.95
C SER A 121 4.87 -20.21 -0.78
N ASN A 122 5.44 -19.07 -0.38
CA ASN A 122 6.60 -19.05 0.50
C ASN A 122 6.33 -18.39 1.86
N MET A 123 5.45 -17.38 1.90
CA MET A 123 5.33 -16.48 3.06
C MET A 123 4.02 -16.68 3.83
N ARG A 124 2.93 -17.03 3.14
CA ARG A 124 1.59 -17.11 3.74
C ARG A 124 1.52 -18.02 4.95
N SER A 125 2.11 -19.22 4.87
CA SER A 125 2.07 -20.20 5.97
C SER A 125 2.79 -19.72 7.24
N ILE A 126 3.72 -18.77 7.10
CA ILE A 126 4.49 -18.17 8.19
C ILE A 126 3.78 -16.92 8.74
N LEU A 127 3.32 -16.05 7.85
CA LEU A 127 2.84 -14.70 8.19
C LEU A 127 1.35 -14.66 8.50
N PHE A 128 0.53 -15.39 7.74
CA PHE A 128 -0.92 -15.30 7.86
C PHE A 128 -1.45 -15.67 9.25
N PRO A 129 -0.95 -16.76 9.92
CA PRO A 129 -1.36 -17.05 11.29
C PRO A 129 -1.07 -15.91 12.28
N GLN A 130 0.07 -15.23 12.11
CA GLN A 130 0.46 -14.10 12.98
C GLN A 130 -0.37 -12.84 12.67
N PHE A 131 -0.65 -12.58 11.39
CA PHE A 131 -1.50 -11.49 10.98
C PHE A 131 -2.92 -11.63 11.55
N THR A 132 -3.50 -12.81 11.47
CA THR A 132 -4.86 -13.09 11.95
C THR A 132 -5.01 -13.05 13.46
N GLU A 133 -3.92 -12.99 14.23
CA GLU A 133 -3.98 -12.76 15.68
C GLU A 133 -4.48 -11.35 16.00
N PHE A 134 -4.14 -10.35 15.18
CA PHE A 134 -4.46 -8.95 15.47
C PHE A 134 -5.41 -8.29 14.46
N ALA A 135 -5.53 -8.81 13.23
CA ALA A 135 -6.35 -8.18 12.20
C ALA A 135 -7.01 -9.18 11.25
N THR A 136 -8.05 -8.70 10.59
CA THR A 136 -8.74 -9.37 9.49
C THR A 136 -8.98 -8.36 8.37
N CYS A 137 -8.70 -8.73 7.12
CA CYS A 137 -9.04 -7.90 5.97
C CYS A 137 -10.26 -8.46 5.24
N ARG A 138 -11.00 -7.61 4.57
CA ARG A 138 -12.15 -8.03 3.77
C ARG A 138 -11.67 -8.81 2.54
N ASP A 139 -12.30 -9.94 2.29
CA ASP A 139 -12.03 -10.79 1.12
C ASP A 139 -12.76 -10.30 -0.14
N ASP A 140 -13.84 -9.52 0.05
CA ASP A 140 -14.77 -9.10 -1.01
C ASP A 140 -14.45 -7.71 -1.57
N VAL A 141 -13.49 -7.00 -0.98
CA VAL A 141 -13.09 -5.66 -1.39
C VAL A 141 -11.58 -5.56 -1.47
N THR A 142 -11.10 -5.47 -2.69
CA THR A 142 -9.73 -5.07 -2.99
C THR A 142 -9.80 -3.91 -3.97
N ASP A 143 -9.34 -2.75 -3.54
CA ASP A 143 -9.28 -1.60 -4.42
C ASP A 143 -8.02 -1.68 -5.27
N ILE A 144 -8.21 -1.68 -6.59
CA ILE A 144 -7.14 -1.75 -7.58
C ILE A 144 -6.99 -0.37 -8.22
N TYR A 145 -5.77 0.14 -8.19
CA TYR A 145 -5.47 1.41 -8.83
C TYR A 145 -4.32 1.29 -9.84
N HIS A 146 -4.52 1.95 -10.96
CA HIS A 146 -3.48 2.28 -11.92
C HIS A 146 -3.06 3.72 -11.67
N GLY A 147 -1.83 3.95 -11.29
CA GLY A 147 -1.36 5.27 -10.89
C GLY A 147 -0.09 5.70 -11.62
N TRP A 148 0.23 6.98 -11.49
CA TRP A 148 1.47 7.56 -11.99
C TRP A 148 2.11 8.41 -10.92
N THR A 149 3.41 8.28 -10.79
CA THR A 149 4.21 9.15 -9.94
C THR A 149 4.25 10.55 -10.56
N PHE A 150 3.73 11.55 -9.86
CA PHE A 150 3.77 12.95 -10.30
C PHE A 150 5.04 13.69 -9.93
N TYR A 151 5.79 13.17 -8.98
CA TYR A 151 7.01 13.79 -8.47
C TYR A 151 8.07 12.73 -8.18
N ASN A 152 9.26 12.96 -8.71
CA ASN A 152 10.44 12.20 -8.39
C ASN A 152 11.49 13.16 -7.82
N SER A 153 11.88 12.98 -6.55
CA SER A 153 12.84 13.85 -5.86
C SER A 153 14.24 13.82 -6.48
N GLU A 154 14.58 12.73 -7.16
CA GLU A 154 15.87 12.54 -7.83
C GLU A 154 15.86 13.13 -9.26
N GLN A 155 14.69 13.22 -9.87
CA GLN A 155 14.49 13.71 -11.23
C GLN A 155 13.48 14.87 -11.25
N LYS A 156 13.97 16.09 -11.00
CA LYS A 156 13.13 17.29 -10.82
C LYS A 156 12.27 17.66 -12.03
N ASP A 157 12.67 17.27 -13.23
CA ASP A 157 11.95 17.50 -14.49
C ASP A 157 11.11 16.30 -14.91
N PHE A 158 10.87 15.37 -14.00
CA PHE A 158 10.05 14.18 -14.26
C PHE A 158 8.61 14.59 -14.60
N MET A 159 8.12 14.08 -15.73
CA MET A 159 6.73 14.20 -16.15
C MET A 159 6.22 12.79 -16.49
N PRO A 160 5.14 12.34 -15.86
CA PRO A 160 4.57 11.03 -16.17
C PRO A 160 4.07 10.98 -17.61
N ASP A 161 4.29 9.85 -18.28
CA ASP A 161 3.75 9.58 -19.61
C ASP A 161 2.43 8.83 -19.52
N PHE A 162 1.33 9.50 -19.82
CA PHE A 162 -0.01 8.94 -19.83
C PHE A 162 -0.42 8.34 -21.17
N SER A 163 0.44 8.32 -22.18
CA SER A 163 0.11 7.87 -23.54
C SER A 163 -0.12 6.38 -23.66
N SER A 164 0.29 5.60 -22.66
CA SER A 164 0.15 4.15 -22.59
C SER A 164 -1.14 3.66 -21.91
N TYR A 165 -2.05 4.59 -21.60
CA TYR A 165 -3.32 4.27 -20.95
C TYR A 165 -4.51 4.30 -21.92
#